data_206066f89a2955a8016345721a558733
#
_entry.id   206066f89a2955a8016345721a558733
#
_cell.length_a   1.000
_cell.length_b   1.000
_cell.length_c   1.000
_cell.angle_alpha   90.00
_cell.angle_beta   90.00
_cell.angle_gamma   90.00
#
_symmetry.space_group_name_H-M   'P 1'
#
loop_
_entity.id
_entity.type
_entity.pdbx_description
1 polymer ?
#
loop_
_entity_poly.entity_id
_entity_poly.type
_entity_poly.pdbx_seq_one_letter_code
_entity_poly.pdbx_strand_id
1 'polypeptide(L)'
;RLDVVVNILTNLAYHKRKISVFGGNQLRPNIHIADMVEAYMVLLKAPKEKIAGETFNAGFENQPVRKLAEIVKSVVGKNVKLINSLTDDNRSYHISSQKIKDELGFVTTHTIRNAVEDLCTAFDKGLLPNSLDNEMYFNIKRMQNLDLI
;
A
#
# COMPACT_ATOMS: atom_id res chain seq x y z
N ARG A 1 7.77 1.65 5.74
CA ARG A 1 6.51 1.88 6.45
C ARG A 1 5.59 0.67 6.33
N LEU A 2 5.16 0.09 7.46
CA LEU A 2 4.33 -1.12 7.48
C LEU A 2 2.89 -0.89 7.99
N ASP A 3 2.47 0.37 8.15
CA ASP A 3 1.15 0.78 8.64
C ASP A 3 0.18 1.23 7.52
N VAL A 4 0.49 0.93 6.26
CA VAL A 4 -0.45 1.08 5.14
C VAL A 4 -1.09 -0.27 4.80
N VAL A 5 -2.28 -0.25 4.20
CA VAL A 5 -3.17 -1.40 4.14
C VAL A 5 -2.52 -2.68 3.59
N VAL A 6 -1.90 -2.67 2.42
CA VAL A 6 -1.27 -3.85 1.83
C VAL A 6 -0.12 -4.34 2.71
N ASN A 7 0.71 -3.42 3.20
CA ASN A 7 1.90 -3.74 3.97
C ASN A 7 1.55 -4.36 5.34
N ILE A 8 0.56 -3.79 6.06
CA ILE A 8 0.14 -4.35 7.36
C ILE A 8 -0.51 -5.73 7.19
N LEU A 9 -1.35 -5.91 6.15
CA LEU A 9 -1.96 -7.21 5.87
C LEU A 9 -0.91 -8.26 5.54
N THR A 10 0.11 -7.90 4.73
CA THR A 10 1.21 -8.80 4.36
C THR A 10 2.06 -9.16 5.58
N ASN A 11 2.42 -8.18 6.40
CA ASN A 11 3.21 -8.38 7.62
C ASN A 11 2.50 -9.33 8.59
N LEU A 12 1.20 -9.13 8.83
CA LEU A 12 0.38 -10.00 9.67
C LEU A 12 0.22 -11.42 9.08
N ALA A 13 -0.02 -11.51 7.77
CA ALA A 13 -0.13 -12.80 7.08
C ALA A 13 1.16 -13.60 7.16
N TYR A 14 2.28 -12.96 6.90
CA TYR A 14 3.59 -13.60 6.88
C TYR A 14 3.99 -14.14 8.27
N HIS A 15 3.90 -13.31 9.30
CA HIS A 15 4.39 -13.68 10.64
C HIS A 15 3.35 -14.38 11.51
N LYS A 16 2.06 -14.00 11.42
CA LYS A 16 1.01 -14.54 12.29
C LYS A 16 0.07 -15.53 11.61
N ARG A 17 0.20 -15.73 10.30
CA ARG A 17 -0.71 -16.58 9.48
C ARG A 17 -2.19 -16.24 9.68
N LYS A 18 -2.48 -14.97 10.01
CA LYS A 18 -3.81 -14.49 10.33
C LYS A 18 -3.96 -13.03 9.93
N ILE A 19 -5.05 -12.70 9.25
CA ILE A 19 -5.44 -11.34 8.86
C ILE A 19 -6.82 -11.05 9.44
N SER A 20 -6.95 -9.96 10.20
CA SER A 20 -8.26 -9.41 10.56
C SER A 20 -8.67 -8.39 9.49
N VAL A 21 -9.81 -8.64 8.83
CA VAL A 21 -10.38 -7.77 7.80
C VAL A 21 -11.48 -6.94 8.46
N PHE A 22 -11.22 -5.68 8.68
CA PHE A 22 -12.16 -4.75 9.27
C PHE A 22 -13.07 -4.16 8.18
N GLY A 23 -14.37 -4.47 8.24
CA GLY A 23 -15.37 -4.13 7.23
C GLY A 23 -15.17 -4.94 5.95
N GLY A 24 -14.34 -4.47 5.03
CA GLY A 24 -13.91 -5.19 3.84
C GLY A 24 -14.38 -4.61 2.51
N ASN A 25 -15.50 -3.91 2.47
CA ASN A 25 -16.07 -3.35 1.22
C ASN A 25 -15.51 -1.96 0.86
N GLN A 26 -14.93 -1.25 1.84
CA GLN A 26 -14.35 0.07 1.61
C GLN A 26 -13.18 0.00 0.65
N LEU A 27 -13.21 0.87 -0.36
CA LEU A 27 -12.16 0.96 -1.36
C LEU A 27 -10.91 1.67 -0.81
N ARG A 28 -9.75 1.19 -1.25
CA ARG A 28 -8.46 1.83 -0.99
C ARG A 28 -7.66 1.91 -2.28
N PRO A 29 -7.17 3.10 -2.65
CA PRO A 29 -6.24 3.23 -3.76
C PRO A 29 -4.88 2.69 -3.37
N ASN A 30 -4.23 2.02 -4.29
CA ASN A 30 -2.92 1.42 -4.09
C ASN A 30 -2.00 1.79 -5.25
N ILE A 31 -0.71 1.86 -4.97
CA ILE A 31 0.34 1.96 -5.97
C ILE A 31 1.60 1.30 -5.41
N HIS A 32 2.34 0.60 -6.25
CA HIS A 32 3.62 0.04 -5.89
C HIS A 32 4.66 1.15 -5.69
N ILE A 33 5.59 0.98 -4.75
CA ILE A 33 6.58 2.02 -4.45
C ILE A 33 7.48 2.36 -5.66
N ALA A 34 7.84 1.37 -6.47
CA ALA A 34 8.62 1.60 -7.68
C ALA A 34 7.86 2.48 -8.68
N ASP A 35 6.55 2.25 -8.86
CA ASP A 35 5.72 3.08 -9.73
C ASP A 35 5.50 4.48 -9.14
N MET A 36 5.43 4.62 -7.81
CA MET A 36 5.38 5.93 -7.18
C MET A 36 6.68 6.73 -7.43
N VAL A 37 7.83 6.08 -7.31
CA VAL A 37 9.12 6.70 -7.63
C VAL A 37 9.16 7.10 -9.10
N GLU A 38 8.70 6.26 -10.02
CA GLU A 38 8.65 6.59 -11.45
C GLU A 38 7.70 7.76 -11.72
N ALA A 39 6.55 7.87 -11.04
CA ALA A 39 5.67 9.02 -11.15
C ALA A 39 6.41 10.33 -10.79
N TYR A 40 7.20 10.33 -9.71
CA TYR A 40 8.04 11.48 -9.36
C TYR A 40 9.11 11.76 -10.44
N MET A 41 9.74 10.72 -10.98
CA MET A 41 10.76 10.89 -12.04
C MET A 41 10.15 11.46 -13.33
N VAL A 42 8.94 11.05 -13.68
CA VAL A 42 8.20 11.61 -14.82
C VAL A 42 7.91 13.11 -14.59
N LEU A 43 7.43 13.47 -13.39
CA LEU A 43 7.19 14.88 -13.03
C LEU A 43 8.46 15.73 -13.07
N LEU A 44 9.58 15.23 -12.55
CA LEU A 44 10.86 15.95 -12.52
C LEU A 44 11.44 16.18 -13.93
N LYS A 45 11.12 15.31 -14.88
CA LYS A 45 11.56 15.41 -16.29
C LYS A 45 10.59 16.20 -17.16
N ALA A 46 9.35 16.42 -16.69
CA ALA A 46 8.32 17.07 -17.48
C ALA A 46 8.63 18.57 -17.72
N PRO A 47 8.25 19.14 -18.87
CA PRO A 47 8.33 20.58 -19.10
C PRO A 47 7.53 21.35 -18.03
N LYS A 48 8.12 22.46 -17.54
CA LYS A 48 7.50 23.30 -16.51
C LYS A 48 6.08 23.71 -16.84
N GLU A 49 5.81 24.00 -18.10
CA GLU A 49 4.52 24.46 -18.62
C GLU A 49 3.41 23.41 -18.46
N LYS A 50 3.78 22.10 -18.35
CA LYS A 50 2.84 21.01 -18.15
C LYS A 50 2.53 20.72 -16.68
N ILE A 51 3.39 21.18 -15.78
CA ILE A 51 3.28 20.79 -14.36
C ILE A 51 3.12 21.98 -13.40
N ALA A 52 3.44 23.18 -13.82
CA ALA A 52 3.41 24.33 -12.92
C ALA A 52 1.97 24.66 -12.49
N GLY A 53 1.70 24.59 -11.19
CA GLY A 53 0.38 24.80 -10.61
C GLY A 53 -0.59 23.62 -10.75
N GLU A 54 -0.15 22.51 -11.36
CA GLU A 54 -0.98 21.34 -11.61
C GLU A 54 -0.91 20.33 -10.46
N THR A 55 -2.02 19.60 -10.28
CA THR A 55 -2.11 18.47 -9.34
C THR A 55 -2.33 17.19 -10.12
N PHE A 56 -1.52 16.18 -9.83
CA PHE A 56 -1.62 14.85 -10.42
C PHE A 56 -1.85 13.79 -9.34
N ASN A 57 -2.82 12.93 -9.57
CA ASN A 57 -2.97 11.72 -8.78
C ASN A 57 -2.16 10.59 -9.41
N ALA A 58 -1.44 9.84 -8.58
CA ALA A 58 -0.74 8.62 -8.98
C ALA A 58 -1.24 7.44 -8.14
N GLY A 59 -1.90 6.50 -8.78
CA GLY A 59 -2.43 5.27 -8.19
C GLY A 59 -2.76 4.29 -9.28
N PHE A 60 -2.95 3.02 -8.92
CA PHE A 60 -3.24 1.99 -9.91
C PHE A 60 -4.51 1.22 -9.59
N GLU A 61 -4.48 0.43 -8.50
CA GLU A 61 -5.59 -0.43 -8.17
C GLU A 61 -6.42 0.16 -7.01
N ASN A 62 -7.68 0.49 -7.30
CA ASN A 62 -8.67 0.80 -6.28
C ASN A 62 -9.38 -0.49 -5.90
N GLN A 63 -8.99 -1.11 -4.79
CA GLN A 63 -9.50 -2.41 -4.39
C GLN A 63 -10.23 -2.36 -3.04
N PRO A 64 -11.30 -3.16 -2.87
CA PRO A 64 -11.88 -3.40 -1.54
C PRO A 64 -10.86 -4.03 -0.60
N VAL A 65 -10.87 -3.66 0.68
CA VAL A 65 -9.94 -4.22 1.68
C VAL A 65 -10.01 -5.74 1.75
N ARG A 66 -11.20 -6.34 1.57
CA ARG A 66 -11.38 -7.79 1.46
C ARG A 66 -10.58 -8.37 0.31
N LYS A 67 -10.63 -7.73 -0.86
CA LYS A 67 -9.88 -8.18 -2.04
C LYS A 67 -8.38 -8.10 -1.82
N LEU A 68 -7.91 -7.04 -1.16
CA LEU A 68 -6.50 -6.92 -0.75
C LEU A 68 -6.07 -8.09 0.15
N ALA A 69 -6.88 -8.43 1.16
CA ALA A 69 -6.60 -9.55 2.05
C ALA A 69 -6.57 -10.91 1.31
N GLU A 70 -7.45 -11.11 0.32
CA GLU A 70 -7.46 -12.30 -0.53
C GLU A 70 -6.19 -12.40 -1.40
N ILE A 71 -5.75 -11.29 -1.99
CA ILE A 71 -4.49 -11.23 -2.77
C ILE A 71 -3.32 -11.58 -1.85
N VAL A 72 -3.22 -10.95 -0.68
CA VAL A 72 -2.17 -11.24 0.31
C VAL A 72 -2.17 -12.72 0.69
N LYS A 73 -3.35 -13.30 1.03
CA LYS A 73 -3.47 -14.73 1.34
C LYS A 73 -3.00 -15.61 0.18
N SER A 74 -3.35 -15.24 -1.07
CA SER A 74 -2.98 -16.05 -2.24
C SER A 74 -1.48 -16.12 -2.49
N VAL A 75 -0.75 -15.07 -2.09
CA VAL A 75 0.72 -14.98 -2.22
C VAL A 75 1.42 -15.63 -1.04
N VAL A 76 1.04 -15.22 0.18
CA VAL A 76 1.73 -15.69 1.41
C VAL A 76 1.48 -17.17 1.69
N GLY A 77 0.29 -17.67 1.37
CA GLY A 77 -0.02 -19.09 1.47
C GLY A 77 -1.45 -19.42 1.94
N LYS A 78 -1.91 -20.59 1.56
CA LYS A 78 -3.28 -21.06 1.84
C LYS A 78 -3.60 -21.21 3.34
N ASN A 79 -2.60 -21.39 4.19
CA ASN A 79 -2.71 -21.52 5.64
C ASN A 79 -3.01 -20.20 6.35
N VAL A 80 -3.00 -19.06 5.64
CA VAL A 80 -3.40 -17.77 6.20
C VAL A 80 -4.91 -17.75 6.44
N LYS A 81 -5.33 -17.44 7.68
CA LYS A 81 -6.73 -17.33 8.08
C LYS A 81 -7.20 -15.88 7.90
N LEU A 82 -8.33 -15.68 7.21
CA LEU A 82 -9.03 -14.40 7.14
C LEU A 82 -10.14 -14.37 8.18
N ILE A 83 -10.17 -13.34 9.02
CA ILE A 83 -11.19 -13.14 10.05
C ILE A 83 -11.89 -11.81 9.76
N ASN A 84 -13.19 -11.86 9.53
CA ASN A 84 -13.98 -10.65 9.36
C ASN A 84 -14.26 -10.02 10.73
N SER A 85 -14.04 -8.73 10.84
CA SER A 85 -14.33 -7.92 12.02
C SER A 85 -15.19 -6.74 11.63
N LEU A 86 -16.07 -6.33 12.52
CA LEU A 86 -16.83 -5.09 12.35
C LEU A 86 -15.88 -3.88 12.38
N THR A 87 -16.28 -2.80 11.73
CA THR A 87 -15.56 -1.52 11.75
C THR A 87 -16.55 -0.37 11.72
N ASP A 88 -16.21 0.69 12.41
CA ASP A 88 -16.89 1.98 12.34
C ASP A 88 -16.28 2.88 11.25
N ASP A 89 -15.14 2.49 10.67
CA ASP A 89 -14.48 3.20 9.57
C ASP A 89 -15.10 2.81 8.23
N ASN A 90 -16.13 3.54 7.85
CA ASN A 90 -16.82 3.38 6.57
C ASN A 90 -16.23 4.25 5.43
N ARG A 91 -15.13 4.95 5.67
CA ARG A 91 -14.50 5.77 4.63
C ARG A 91 -14.10 4.90 3.45
N SER A 92 -14.63 5.27 2.27
CA SER A 92 -14.33 4.60 1.01
C SER A 92 -13.97 5.66 -0.02
N TYR A 93 -12.83 5.50 -0.66
CA TYR A 93 -12.38 6.43 -1.69
C TYR A 93 -11.52 5.71 -2.72
N HIS A 94 -11.54 6.27 -3.91
CA HIS A 94 -10.66 5.84 -5.00
C HIS A 94 -10.11 7.07 -5.71
N ILE A 95 -9.07 6.88 -6.48
CA ILE A 95 -8.46 7.93 -7.29
C ILE A 95 -8.42 7.52 -8.76
N SER A 96 -8.43 8.52 -9.63
CA SER A 96 -8.15 8.35 -11.05
C SER A 96 -6.77 8.93 -11.36
N SER A 97 -5.94 8.16 -12.03
CA SER A 97 -4.62 8.59 -12.53
C SER A 97 -4.65 8.86 -14.03
N GLN A 98 -5.85 9.11 -14.59
CA GLN A 98 -6.00 9.33 -16.02
C GLN A 98 -5.24 10.58 -16.46
N LYS A 99 -5.29 11.68 -15.69
CA LYS A 99 -4.60 12.93 -16.01
C LYS A 99 -3.09 12.75 -16.18
N ILE A 100 -2.44 12.12 -15.21
CA ILE A 100 -0.97 11.93 -15.30
C ILE A 100 -0.59 11.02 -16.46
N LYS A 101 -1.44 10.05 -16.80
CA LYS A 101 -1.27 9.19 -17.98
C LYS A 101 -1.38 9.98 -19.27
N ASP A 102 -2.45 10.77 -19.44
CA ASP A 102 -2.75 11.46 -20.69
C ASP A 102 -1.78 12.60 -20.94
N GLU A 103 -1.40 13.35 -19.91
CA GLU A 103 -0.57 14.54 -20.04
C GLU A 103 0.92 14.25 -19.99
N LEU A 104 1.35 13.25 -19.22
CA LEU A 104 2.76 12.97 -18.95
C LEU A 104 3.19 11.55 -19.36
N GLY A 105 2.27 10.71 -19.84
CA GLY A 105 2.57 9.35 -20.30
C GLY A 105 2.88 8.36 -19.17
N PHE A 106 2.63 8.70 -17.90
CA PHE A 106 2.90 7.80 -16.79
C PHE A 106 1.95 6.60 -16.81
N VAL A 107 2.53 5.39 -16.74
CA VAL A 107 1.80 4.12 -16.65
C VAL A 107 2.44 3.26 -15.57
N THR A 108 1.62 2.70 -14.69
CA THR A 108 2.08 1.74 -13.69
C THR A 108 2.44 0.39 -14.33
N THR A 109 3.45 -0.26 -13.81
CA THR A 109 3.95 -1.55 -14.28
C THR A 109 3.88 -2.65 -13.23
N HIS A 110 3.63 -2.31 -11.97
CA HIS A 110 3.56 -3.26 -10.86
C HIS A 110 2.15 -3.36 -10.30
N THR A 111 1.81 -4.56 -9.82
CA THR A 111 0.52 -4.88 -9.21
C THR A 111 0.64 -4.94 -7.68
N ILE A 112 -0.51 -5.02 -6.99
CA ILE A 112 -0.56 -5.30 -5.54
C ILE A 112 0.13 -6.64 -5.24
N ARG A 113 -0.01 -7.64 -6.12
CA ARG A 113 0.65 -8.95 -5.98
C ARG A 113 2.17 -8.78 -5.91
N ASN A 114 2.76 -7.99 -6.81
CA ASN A 114 4.20 -7.74 -6.80
C ASN A 114 4.65 -7.08 -5.47
N ALA A 115 3.88 -6.12 -4.96
CA ALA A 115 4.19 -5.50 -3.67
C ALA A 115 4.19 -6.50 -2.50
N VAL A 116 3.26 -7.48 -2.51
CA VAL A 116 3.22 -8.55 -1.50
C VAL A 116 4.42 -9.49 -1.64
N GLU A 117 4.78 -9.88 -2.86
CA GLU A 117 5.92 -10.74 -3.17
C GLU A 117 7.24 -10.08 -2.75
N ASP A 118 7.40 -8.79 -3.03
CA ASP A 118 8.57 -8.02 -2.60
C ASP A 118 8.70 -7.93 -1.08
N LEU A 119 7.58 -7.72 -0.37
CA LEU A 119 7.59 -7.72 1.09
C LEU A 119 7.95 -9.09 1.66
N CYS A 120 7.40 -10.18 1.11
CA CYS A 120 7.76 -11.53 1.54
C CYS A 120 9.26 -11.78 1.35
N THR A 121 9.79 -11.38 0.19
CA THR A 121 11.23 -11.47 -0.09
C THR A 121 12.07 -10.65 0.89
N ALA A 122 11.62 -9.46 1.26
CA ALA A 122 12.30 -8.62 2.25
C ALA A 122 12.30 -9.26 3.65
N PHE A 123 11.19 -9.90 4.05
CA PHE A 123 11.11 -10.65 5.31
C PHE A 123 12.04 -11.87 5.29
N ASP A 124 12.02 -12.66 4.21
CA ASP A 124 12.91 -13.84 4.05
C ASP A 124 14.40 -13.48 4.15
N LYS A 125 14.77 -12.31 3.63
CA LYS A 125 16.14 -11.79 3.69
C LYS A 125 16.49 -11.08 5.01
N GLY A 126 15.57 -11.00 5.97
CA GLY A 126 15.77 -10.31 7.25
C GLY A 126 15.96 -8.79 7.13
N LEU A 127 15.54 -8.17 6.01
CA LEU A 127 15.71 -6.73 5.79
C LEU A 127 14.77 -5.86 6.65
N LEU A 128 13.74 -6.47 7.23
CA LEU A 128 12.75 -5.80 8.07
C LEU A 128 12.69 -6.45 9.47
N PRO A 129 13.75 -6.33 10.29
CA PRO A 129 13.81 -6.97 11.59
C PRO A 129 12.73 -6.42 12.54
N ASN A 130 12.13 -7.31 13.35
CA ASN A 130 11.08 -6.95 14.32
C ASN A 130 9.90 -6.17 13.70
N SER A 131 9.51 -6.55 12.48
CA SER A 131 8.55 -5.83 11.65
C SER A 131 7.15 -5.65 12.28
N LEU A 132 6.79 -6.46 13.27
CA LEU A 132 5.52 -6.35 13.98
C LEU A 132 5.54 -5.27 15.07
N ASP A 133 6.69 -4.99 15.66
CA ASP A 133 6.77 -4.22 16.91
C ASP A 133 7.66 -2.97 16.79
N ASN A 134 8.65 -2.97 15.90
CA ASN A 134 9.55 -1.84 15.75
C ASN A 134 8.80 -0.60 15.26
N GLU A 135 8.75 0.43 16.09
CA GLU A 135 8.04 1.70 15.87
C GLU A 135 8.47 2.43 14.59
N MET A 136 9.70 2.22 14.12
CA MET A 136 10.23 2.85 12.91
C MET A 136 9.41 2.51 11.65
N TYR A 137 8.62 1.45 11.70
CA TYR A 137 7.74 1.05 10.59
C TYR A 137 6.32 1.59 10.73
N PHE A 138 5.96 2.28 11.84
CA PHE A 138 4.61 2.73 12.15
C PHE A 138 4.59 4.21 12.50
N ASN A 139 4.08 5.04 11.61
CA ASN A 139 4.14 6.51 11.77
C ASN A 139 3.50 6.98 13.08
N ILE A 140 2.29 6.53 13.40
CA ILE A 140 1.59 6.97 14.62
C ILE A 140 2.37 6.58 15.87
N LYS A 141 2.82 5.32 15.97
CA LYS A 141 3.63 4.88 17.11
C LYS A 141 4.91 5.72 17.25
N ARG A 142 5.55 6.01 16.11
CA ARG A 142 6.77 6.82 16.10
C ARG A 142 6.51 8.26 16.54
N MET A 143 5.42 8.86 16.06
CA MET A 143 5.04 10.23 16.46
C MET A 143 4.69 10.32 17.95
N GLN A 144 3.97 9.34 18.48
CA GLN A 144 3.66 9.26 19.91
C GLN A 144 4.93 9.16 20.77
N ASN A 145 5.87 8.30 20.39
CA ASN A 145 7.12 8.14 21.13
C ASN A 145 8.06 9.35 21.03
N LEU A 146 7.83 10.24 20.09
CA LEU A 146 8.54 11.52 19.95
C LEU A 146 7.76 12.69 20.56
N ASP A 147 6.65 12.46 21.26
CA ASP A 147 5.76 13.47 21.83
C ASP A 147 5.27 14.51 20.80
N LEU A 148 5.03 14.07 19.56
CA LEU A 148 4.56 14.94 18.46
C LEU A 148 3.03 14.97 18.33
N ILE A 149 2.32 14.01 18.95
CA ILE A 149 0.86 13.90 18.98
C ILE A 149 0.41 13.25 20.30
#